data_d48d5ad6a9524adabd3d080a5694907c
#
_entry.id   d48d5ad6a9524adabd3d080a5694907c
#
_cell.length_a   1.000
_cell.length_b   1.000
_cell.length_c   1.000
_cell.angle_alpha   90.00
_cell.angle_beta   90.00
_cell.angle_gamma   90.00
#
_symmetry.space_group_name_H-M   'P 1'
#
loop_
_entity.id
_entity.type
_entity.pdbx_description
1 polymer ?
#
loop_
_entity_poly.entity_id
_entity_poly.type
_entity_poly.pdbx_seq_one_letter_code
_entity_poly.pdbx_strand_id
1 'polypeptide(L)'
;TTDPAAAAPFNLTVGNSVGTKGQLAQGSNLQTYLVDNNGDIEFPVIGKVHVGGLTKNQCQDLIKSKISSYLAASENPIVTVRMASYQVTVLGEVSKPTVIPVTSEKMSIVEALAQAGDLTIYGRRDNVMLLRENPDGRKEAHRIDLRDANLINSPYYYLQQNDVIYVEPN
;
A
#
# COMPACT_ATOMS: atom_id res chain seq x y z
N THR A 1 -25.62 -12.56 1.60
CA THR A 1 -26.33 -12.12 2.82
C THR A 1 -27.80 -12.37 2.68
N THR A 2 -28.46 -12.87 3.74
CA THR A 2 -29.91 -13.09 3.78
C THR A 2 -30.69 -11.79 3.96
N ASP A 3 -30.05 -10.74 4.47
CA ASP A 3 -30.61 -9.40 4.55
C ASP A 3 -29.76 -8.38 3.78
N PRO A 4 -30.14 -8.07 2.52
CA PRO A 4 -29.42 -7.10 1.69
C PRO A 4 -29.44 -5.68 2.25
N ALA A 5 -30.47 -5.31 3.01
CA ALA A 5 -30.61 -3.96 3.55
C ALA A 5 -29.64 -3.71 4.72
N ALA A 6 -29.44 -4.68 5.59
CA ALA A 6 -28.48 -4.60 6.69
C ALA A 6 -27.02 -4.61 6.18
N ALA A 7 -26.76 -5.29 5.06
CA ALA A 7 -25.45 -5.38 4.47
C ALA A 7 -25.10 -4.20 3.54
N ALA A 8 -26.10 -3.45 3.08
CA ALA A 8 -25.91 -2.37 2.09
C ALA A 8 -24.83 -1.33 2.48
N PRO A 9 -24.73 -0.87 3.74
CA PRO A 9 -23.69 0.08 4.14
C PRO A 9 -22.26 -0.46 4.06
N PHE A 10 -22.11 -1.79 4.05
CA PHE A 10 -20.81 -2.47 4.07
C PHE A 10 -20.42 -3.01 2.68
N ASN A 11 -21.36 -3.01 1.74
CA ASN A 11 -21.09 -3.50 0.40
C ASN A 11 -20.34 -2.45 -0.43
N LEU A 12 -19.44 -2.94 -1.29
CA LEU A 12 -18.79 -2.12 -2.29
C LEU A 12 -19.82 -1.48 -3.21
N THR A 13 -20.00 -0.17 -3.12
CA THR A 13 -20.77 0.58 -4.09
C THR A 13 -19.94 0.74 -5.36
N VAL A 14 -20.28 -0.01 -6.39
CA VAL A 14 -19.78 0.24 -7.75
C VAL A 14 -20.51 1.49 -8.24
N GLY A 15 -19.87 2.63 -8.13
CA GLY A 15 -20.43 3.87 -8.70
C GLY A 15 -20.41 3.78 -10.23
N ASN A 16 -21.54 3.50 -10.85
CA ASN A 16 -21.75 3.73 -12.27
C ASN A 16 -21.84 5.24 -12.51
N SER A 17 -20.72 5.89 -12.76
CA SER A 17 -20.75 7.22 -13.37
C SER A 17 -21.11 7.05 -14.84
N VAL A 18 -22.39 7.28 -15.18
CA VAL A 18 -22.85 7.43 -16.56
C VAL A 18 -22.29 8.74 -17.09
N GLY A 19 -21.08 8.69 -17.65
CA GLY A 19 -20.54 9.78 -18.44
C GLY A 19 -21.24 9.82 -19.79
N THR A 20 -21.82 10.96 -20.09
CA THR A 20 -22.45 11.28 -21.39
C THR A 20 -21.41 11.15 -22.51
N LYS A 21 -21.58 10.16 -23.35
CA LYS A 21 -20.86 9.70 -24.53
C LYS A 21 -20.02 8.42 -24.35
N GLY A 22 -20.67 7.28 -24.43
CA GLY A 22 -20.25 6.11 -25.21
C GLY A 22 -18.91 5.41 -24.89
N GLN A 23 -18.25 5.69 -23.76
CA GLN A 23 -17.13 4.88 -23.29
C GLN A 23 -17.45 4.33 -21.91
N LEU A 24 -17.62 3.01 -21.87
CA LEU A 24 -17.63 2.25 -20.63
C LEU A 24 -16.23 2.34 -20.00
N ALA A 25 -16.01 3.34 -19.16
CA ALA A 25 -14.87 3.34 -18.25
C ALA A 25 -15.16 2.26 -17.20
N GLN A 26 -14.62 1.07 -17.39
CA GLN A 26 -14.52 0.04 -16.35
C GLN A 26 -13.51 0.49 -15.29
N GLY A 27 -13.84 1.54 -14.55
CA GLY A 27 -13.21 1.87 -13.31
C GLY A 27 -14.07 1.33 -12.19
N SER A 28 -13.76 0.18 -11.65
CA SER A 28 -14.30 -0.21 -10.37
C SER A 28 -13.79 0.80 -9.35
N ASN A 29 -14.58 1.84 -9.05
CA ASN A 29 -14.32 2.73 -7.93
C ASN A 29 -14.50 1.92 -6.65
N LEU A 30 -13.46 1.19 -6.26
CA LEU A 30 -13.39 0.57 -4.96
C LEU A 30 -13.44 1.69 -3.93
N GLN A 31 -14.37 1.60 -3.00
CA GLN A 31 -14.44 2.53 -1.89
C GLN A 31 -13.16 2.36 -1.06
N THR A 32 -12.36 3.41 -0.98
CA THR A 32 -11.12 3.45 -0.21
C THR A 32 -11.32 4.27 1.04
N TYR A 33 -10.62 3.90 2.11
CA TYR A 33 -10.60 4.62 3.37
C TYR A 33 -9.21 5.18 3.60
N LEU A 34 -9.15 6.44 3.97
CA LEU A 34 -7.89 7.09 4.34
C LEU A 34 -7.57 6.73 5.79
N VAL A 35 -6.37 6.21 6.00
CA VAL A 35 -5.82 6.04 7.35
C VAL A 35 -5.27 7.40 7.79
N ASP A 36 -5.77 7.94 8.90
CA ASP A 36 -5.33 9.22 9.44
C ASP A 36 -3.95 9.11 10.13
N ASN A 37 -3.40 10.24 10.58
CA ASN A 37 -2.09 10.29 11.24
C ASN A 37 -2.06 9.53 12.60
N ASN A 38 -3.22 9.20 13.15
CA ASN A 38 -3.34 8.41 14.38
C ASN A 38 -3.45 6.91 14.08
N GLY A 39 -3.50 6.52 12.80
CA GLY A 39 -3.71 5.13 12.37
C GLY A 39 -5.19 4.71 12.39
N ASP A 40 -6.12 5.65 12.36
CA ASP A 40 -7.55 5.37 12.38
C ASP A 40 -8.17 5.52 11.00
N ILE A 41 -9.17 4.70 10.71
CA ILE A 41 -10.08 4.87 9.57
C ILE A 41 -11.48 5.19 10.09
N GLU A 42 -12.23 5.98 9.33
CA GLU A 42 -13.64 6.21 9.58
C GLU A 42 -14.47 5.26 8.71
N PHE A 43 -15.11 4.29 9.36
CA PHE A 43 -15.86 3.24 8.68
C PHE A 43 -17.37 3.47 8.86
N PRO A 44 -18.20 3.32 7.81
CA PRO A 44 -19.64 3.52 7.91
C PRO A 44 -20.24 2.66 9.01
N VAL A 45 -21.18 3.20 9.77
CA VAL A 45 -21.94 2.54 10.86
C VAL A 45 -21.07 2.23 12.10
N ILE A 46 -19.85 1.74 11.91
CA ILE A 46 -18.95 1.33 13.00
C ILE A 46 -18.23 2.54 13.61
N GLY A 47 -18.05 3.62 12.82
CA GLY A 47 -17.29 4.79 13.22
C GLY A 47 -15.77 4.57 13.12
N LYS A 48 -15.03 5.16 14.05
CA LYS A 48 -13.56 5.08 14.06
C LYS A 48 -13.07 3.69 14.40
N VAL A 49 -12.15 3.18 13.59
CA VAL A 49 -11.48 1.89 13.78
C VAL A 49 -9.97 2.11 13.72
N HIS A 50 -9.27 1.76 14.78
CA HIS A 50 -7.81 1.84 14.81
C HIS A 50 -7.21 0.66 14.03
N VAL A 51 -6.50 0.99 12.95
CA VAL A 51 -5.84 0.00 12.06
C VAL A 51 -4.33 0.18 12.01
N GLY A 52 -3.81 1.25 12.64
CA GLY A 52 -2.38 1.54 12.68
C GLY A 52 -1.61 0.40 13.36
N GLY A 53 -0.47 0.02 12.77
CA GLY A 53 0.38 -1.06 13.28
C GLY A 53 -0.15 -2.48 13.08
N LEU A 54 -1.35 -2.64 12.51
CA LEU A 54 -1.91 -3.96 12.21
C LEU A 54 -1.43 -4.49 10.86
N THR A 55 -1.23 -5.79 10.78
CA THR A 55 -1.07 -6.47 9.49
C THR A 55 -2.39 -6.50 8.73
N LYS A 56 -2.33 -6.74 7.43
CA LYS A 56 -3.51 -6.88 6.56
C LYS A 56 -4.53 -7.88 7.12
N ASN A 57 -4.07 -9.04 7.57
CA ASN A 57 -4.93 -10.08 8.14
C ASN A 57 -5.56 -9.65 9.46
N GLN A 58 -4.78 -9.06 10.36
CA GLN A 58 -5.30 -8.54 11.63
C GLN A 58 -6.35 -7.44 11.41
N CYS A 59 -6.14 -6.56 10.42
CA CYS A 59 -7.10 -5.54 10.04
C CYS A 59 -8.40 -6.18 9.50
N GLN A 60 -8.31 -7.21 8.64
CA GLN A 60 -9.48 -7.94 8.14
C GLN A 60 -10.28 -8.58 9.29
N ASP A 61 -9.60 -9.25 10.22
CA ASP A 61 -10.23 -9.91 11.36
C ASP A 61 -10.90 -8.90 12.29
N LEU A 62 -10.24 -7.76 12.54
CA LEU A 62 -10.79 -6.68 13.36
C LEU A 62 -12.07 -6.10 12.74
N ILE A 63 -12.02 -5.76 11.45
CA ILE A 63 -13.18 -5.21 10.72
C ILE A 63 -14.30 -6.24 10.68
N LYS A 64 -13.98 -7.51 10.38
CA LYS A 64 -14.95 -8.61 10.36
C LYS A 64 -15.65 -8.76 11.71
N SER A 65 -14.90 -8.75 12.79
CA SER A 65 -15.44 -8.83 14.17
C SER A 65 -16.39 -7.68 14.47
N LYS A 66 -16.01 -6.45 14.10
CA LYS A 66 -16.85 -5.26 14.32
C LYS A 66 -18.12 -5.28 13.48
N ILE A 67 -18.03 -5.66 12.20
CA ILE A 67 -19.20 -5.77 11.31
C ILE A 67 -20.16 -6.86 11.78
N SER A 68 -19.64 -7.99 12.24
CA SER A 68 -20.45 -9.13 12.70
C SER A 68 -21.38 -8.77 13.86
N SER A 69 -21.06 -7.75 14.66
CA SER A 69 -21.94 -7.27 15.73
C SER A 69 -23.19 -6.54 15.23
N TYR A 70 -23.17 -6.06 13.97
CA TYR A 70 -24.29 -5.36 13.33
C TYR A 70 -25.10 -6.24 12.38
N LEU A 71 -24.60 -7.45 12.09
CA LEU A 71 -25.27 -8.41 11.20
C LEU A 71 -25.93 -9.52 12.02
N ALA A 72 -26.91 -10.18 11.42
CA ALA A 72 -27.54 -11.35 12.05
C ALA A 72 -26.51 -12.47 12.27
N ALA A 73 -26.69 -13.30 13.29
CA ALA A 73 -25.76 -14.38 13.66
C ALA A 73 -25.56 -15.43 12.54
N SER A 74 -26.49 -15.50 11.59
CA SER A 74 -26.41 -16.37 10.40
C SER A 74 -25.57 -15.80 9.26
N GLU A 75 -25.20 -14.50 9.32
CA GLU A 75 -24.43 -13.82 8.30
C GLU A 75 -22.93 -14.00 8.56
N ASN A 76 -22.22 -14.44 7.53
CA ASN A 76 -20.77 -14.57 7.59
C ASN A 76 -20.12 -13.61 6.57
N PRO A 77 -19.83 -12.36 6.98
CA PRO A 77 -19.29 -11.38 6.06
C PRO A 77 -17.87 -11.77 5.62
N ILE A 78 -17.59 -11.61 4.33
CA ILE A 78 -16.24 -11.71 3.79
C ILE A 78 -15.67 -10.30 3.72
N VAL A 79 -14.61 -10.05 4.48
CA VAL A 79 -13.88 -8.79 4.49
C VAL A 79 -12.55 -8.99 3.78
N THR A 80 -12.27 -8.14 2.78
CA THR A 80 -10.98 -8.13 2.09
C THR A 80 -10.34 -6.76 2.25
N VAL A 81 -9.16 -6.73 2.84
CA VAL A 81 -8.36 -5.51 2.99
C VAL A 81 -7.20 -5.55 2.00
N ARG A 82 -7.05 -4.49 1.23
CA ARG A 82 -5.91 -4.27 0.34
C ARG A 82 -5.45 -2.83 0.48
N MET A 83 -4.16 -2.60 0.32
CA MET A 83 -3.66 -1.24 0.17
C MET A 83 -4.09 -0.73 -1.21
N ALA A 84 -4.78 0.43 -1.24
CA ALA A 84 -5.24 1.02 -2.50
C ALA A 84 -4.04 1.49 -3.34
N SER A 85 -3.12 2.16 -2.69
CA SER A 85 -1.82 2.56 -3.26
C SER A 85 -0.89 2.98 -2.13
N TYR A 86 0.39 2.82 -2.35
CA TYR A 86 1.44 3.48 -1.57
C TYR A 86 2.49 4.01 -2.55
N GLN A 87 3.39 4.85 -2.08
CA GLN A 87 4.42 5.43 -2.94
C GLN A 87 5.80 5.20 -2.36
N VAL A 88 6.76 5.05 -3.25
CA VAL A 88 8.18 5.04 -2.94
C VAL A 88 8.88 6.12 -3.74
N THR A 89 9.96 6.66 -3.21
CA THR A 89 10.72 7.73 -3.86
C THR A 89 12.09 7.20 -4.27
N VAL A 90 12.49 7.44 -5.50
CA VAL A 90 13.83 7.12 -5.99
C VAL A 90 14.52 8.41 -6.41
N LEU A 91 15.69 8.66 -5.85
CA LEU A 91 16.47 9.86 -6.13
C LEU A 91 17.99 9.60 -6.07
N GLY A 92 18.77 10.60 -6.47
CA GLY A 92 20.22 10.52 -6.60
C GLY A 92 20.65 10.13 -8.00
N GLU A 93 21.71 9.33 -8.13
CA GLU A 93 22.31 8.93 -9.41
C GLU A 93 21.51 7.84 -10.13
N VAL A 94 20.28 8.16 -10.52
CA VAL A 94 19.39 7.38 -11.36
C VAL A 94 19.00 8.18 -12.59
N SER A 95 18.63 7.48 -13.68
CA SER A 95 18.31 8.15 -14.94
C SER A 95 17.11 9.10 -14.85
N LYS A 96 16.11 8.76 -14.01
CA LYS A 96 14.89 9.56 -13.79
C LYS A 96 14.49 9.54 -12.32
N PRO A 97 15.02 10.45 -11.50
CA PRO A 97 14.52 10.59 -10.12
C PRO A 97 13.00 10.81 -10.13
N THR A 98 12.28 10.02 -9.35
CA THR A 98 10.82 10.01 -9.41
C THR A 98 10.17 9.48 -8.14
N VAL A 99 8.90 9.82 -7.97
CA VAL A 99 8.02 9.18 -6.99
C VAL A 99 7.18 8.16 -7.74
N ILE A 100 7.22 6.91 -7.30
CA ILE A 100 6.57 5.77 -7.94
C ILE A 100 5.33 5.39 -7.12
N PRO A 101 4.12 5.53 -7.67
CA PRO A 101 2.92 4.98 -7.05
C PRO A 101 2.92 3.45 -7.23
N VAL A 102 2.84 2.73 -6.11
CA VAL A 102 2.80 1.26 -6.11
C VAL A 102 1.35 0.81 -5.99
N THR A 103 0.84 0.21 -7.04
CA THR A 103 -0.54 -0.33 -7.10
C THR A 103 -0.60 -1.85 -6.93
N SER A 104 0.55 -2.51 -6.96
CA SER A 104 0.69 -3.94 -6.68
C SER A 104 0.81 -4.21 -5.18
N GLU A 105 0.62 -5.46 -4.77
CA GLU A 105 0.75 -5.84 -3.35
C GLU A 105 2.19 -5.69 -2.83
N LYS A 106 3.18 -5.82 -3.71
CA LYS A 106 4.60 -5.73 -3.38
C LYS A 106 5.36 -5.09 -4.54
N MET A 107 6.40 -4.35 -4.21
CA MET A 107 7.39 -3.83 -5.15
C MET A 107 8.78 -4.10 -4.57
N SER A 108 9.67 -4.64 -5.36
CA SER A 108 11.06 -4.81 -4.96
C SER A 108 11.88 -3.54 -5.25
N ILE A 109 13.01 -3.41 -4.54
CA ILE A 109 13.95 -2.29 -4.78
C ILE A 109 14.46 -2.28 -6.23
N VAL A 110 14.65 -3.46 -6.82
CA VAL A 110 15.12 -3.61 -8.21
C VAL A 110 14.06 -3.11 -9.21
N GLU A 111 12.77 -3.43 -8.96
CA GLU A 111 11.66 -2.93 -9.79
C GLU A 111 11.54 -1.40 -9.70
N ALA A 112 11.69 -0.83 -8.52
CA ALA A 112 11.66 0.61 -8.35
C ALA A 112 12.80 1.30 -9.08
N LEU A 113 14.01 0.76 -8.99
CA LEU A 113 15.17 1.27 -9.74
C LEU A 113 15.00 1.12 -11.25
N ALA A 114 14.43 0.01 -11.73
CA ALA A 114 14.11 -0.18 -13.13
C ALA A 114 13.09 0.85 -13.65
N GLN A 115 12.07 1.19 -12.86
CA GLN A 115 11.12 2.24 -13.21
C GLN A 115 11.75 3.64 -13.21
N ALA A 116 12.75 3.87 -12.37
CA ALA A 116 13.56 5.09 -12.38
C ALA A 116 14.61 5.12 -13.53
N GLY A 117 14.60 4.11 -14.40
CA GLY A 117 15.49 4.01 -15.56
C GLY A 117 16.89 3.51 -15.24
N ASP A 118 17.05 2.80 -14.12
CA ASP A 118 18.29 2.29 -13.55
C ASP A 118 19.27 3.40 -13.10
N LEU A 119 20.33 2.97 -12.44
CA LEU A 119 21.41 3.86 -12.00
C LEU A 119 22.17 4.42 -13.22
N THR A 120 22.64 5.65 -13.08
CA THR A 120 23.58 6.21 -14.05
C THR A 120 24.94 5.50 -13.96
N ILE A 121 25.83 5.78 -14.91
CA ILE A 121 27.21 5.28 -14.88
C ILE A 121 28.00 5.78 -13.66
N TYR A 122 27.52 6.83 -13.03
CA TYR A 122 28.11 7.42 -11.83
C TYR A 122 27.47 6.91 -10.53
N GLY A 123 26.40 6.14 -10.62
CA GLY A 123 25.68 5.61 -9.45
C GLY A 123 26.37 4.39 -8.85
N ARG A 124 26.54 4.41 -7.54
CA ARG A 124 27.15 3.30 -6.79
C ARG A 124 26.15 2.17 -6.57
N ARG A 125 26.37 1.02 -7.25
CA ARG A 125 25.53 -0.18 -7.08
C ARG A 125 25.80 -0.94 -5.79
N ASP A 126 26.97 -0.74 -5.19
CA ASP A 126 27.41 -1.39 -3.98
C ASP A 126 26.95 -0.68 -2.70
N ASN A 127 26.37 0.51 -2.83
CA ASN A 127 26.05 1.34 -1.69
C ASN A 127 24.79 2.18 -1.91
N VAL A 128 23.70 1.52 -2.21
CA VAL A 128 22.38 2.17 -2.32
C VAL A 128 21.79 2.32 -0.93
N MET A 129 21.35 3.52 -0.59
CA MET A 129 20.73 3.81 0.70
C MET A 129 19.23 3.66 0.60
N LEU A 130 18.65 2.83 1.47
CA LEU A 130 17.21 2.75 1.72
C LEU A 130 16.90 3.48 3.02
N LEU A 131 16.10 4.53 2.94
CA LEU A 131 15.56 5.22 4.10
C LEU A 131 14.16 4.71 4.38
N ARG A 132 13.95 4.14 5.55
CA ARG A 132 12.67 3.57 6.00
C ARG A 132 12.25 4.18 7.31
N GLU A 133 10.97 4.45 7.44
CA GLU A 133 10.37 4.85 8.71
C GLU A 133 9.76 3.63 9.40
N ASN A 134 10.20 3.41 10.64
CA ASN A 134 9.67 2.35 11.48
C ASN A 134 8.28 2.72 12.05
N PRO A 135 7.50 1.73 12.54
CA PRO A 135 6.19 2.00 13.14
C PRO A 135 6.20 2.96 14.33
N ASP A 136 7.36 3.13 14.98
CA ASP A 136 7.58 4.08 16.08
C ASP A 136 7.93 5.51 15.59
N GLY A 137 7.89 5.75 14.27
CA GLY A 137 8.19 7.05 13.64
C GLY A 137 9.68 7.36 13.50
N ARG A 138 10.56 6.44 13.83
CA ARG A 138 12.01 6.61 13.64
C ARG A 138 12.39 6.28 12.21
N LYS A 139 13.27 7.11 11.64
CA LYS A 139 13.85 6.88 10.32
C LYS A 139 15.18 6.17 10.44
N GLU A 140 15.32 5.10 9.69
CA GLU A 140 16.55 4.31 9.63
C GLU A 140 17.08 4.31 8.20
N ALA A 141 18.41 4.30 8.09
CA ALA A 141 19.12 4.20 6.82
C ALA A 141 19.79 2.84 6.72
N HIS A 142 19.45 2.08 5.70
CA HIS A 142 20.03 0.78 5.41
C HIS A 142 20.86 0.85 4.14
N ARG A 143 22.06 0.28 4.18
CA ARG A 143 22.95 0.18 3.03
C ARG A 143 22.70 -1.15 2.31
N ILE A 144 22.52 -1.08 1.01
CA ILE A 144 22.16 -2.21 0.16
C ILE A 144 23.18 -2.31 -0.97
N ASP A 145 23.76 -3.49 -1.13
CA ASP A 145 24.57 -3.83 -2.31
C ASP A 145 23.70 -4.56 -3.34
N LEU A 146 23.43 -3.92 -4.46
CA LEU A 146 22.63 -4.49 -5.56
C LEU A 146 23.36 -5.64 -6.29
N ARG A 147 24.65 -5.83 -6.03
CA ARG A 147 25.45 -6.92 -6.63
C ARG A 147 25.40 -8.19 -5.80
N ASP A 148 24.92 -8.11 -4.56
CA ASP A 148 24.80 -9.25 -3.69
C ASP A 148 23.59 -10.13 -4.12
N ALA A 149 23.85 -11.36 -4.52
CA ALA A 149 22.82 -12.32 -4.89
C ALA A 149 21.87 -12.64 -3.72
N ASN A 150 22.32 -12.51 -2.47
CA ASN A 150 21.48 -12.71 -1.28
C ASN A 150 20.51 -11.59 -1.01
N LEU A 151 20.57 -10.49 -1.76
CA LEU A 151 19.65 -9.37 -1.62
C LEU A 151 18.19 -9.82 -1.70
N ILE A 152 17.87 -10.80 -2.52
CA ILE A 152 16.49 -11.33 -2.67
C ILE A 152 15.92 -11.91 -1.36
N ASN A 153 16.79 -12.35 -0.45
CA ASN A 153 16.41 -12.88 0.87
C ASN A 153 16.48 -11.82 1.97
N SER A 154 16.89 -10.60 1.64
CA SER A 154 16.98 -9.49 2.59
C SER A 154 15.59 -9.00 2.99
N PRO A 155 15.38 -8.59 4.25
CA PRO A 155 14.16 -7.93 4.69
C PRO A 155 13.91 -6.58 4.00
N TYR A 156 14.93 -6.03 3.35
CA TYR A 156 14.90 -4.76 2.64
C TYR A 156 14.68 -4.89 1.15
N TYR A 157 14.53 -6.13 0.64
CA TYR A 157 14.29 -6.37 -0.78
C TYR A 157 12.95 -5.82 -1.25
N TYR A 158 11.89 -6.03 -0.44
CA TYR A 158 10.57 -5.46 -0.70
C TYR A 158 10.41 -4.11 0.00
N LEU A 159 9.94 -3.15 -0.78
CA LEU A 159 9.74 -1.78 -0.34
C LEU A 159 8.44 -1.65 0.47
N GLN A 160 8.42 -0.67 1.36
CA GLN A 160 7.28 -0.29 2.17
C GLN A 160 6.81 1.13 1.80
N GLN A 161 5.66 1.51 2.33
CA GLN A 161 5.11 2.85 2.11
C GLN A 161 6.09 3.93 2.58
N ASN A 162 6.27 4.94 1.74
CA ASN A 162 7.15 6.09 1.95
C ASN A 162 8.65 5.75 2.03
N ASP A 163 9.07 4.55 1.63
CA ASP A 163 10.48 4.25 1.47
C ASP A 163 11.13 5.22 0.47
N VAL A 164 12.35 5.65 0.80
CA VAL A 164 13.16 6.47 -0.09
C VAL A 164 14.43 5.72 -0.45
N ILE A 165 14.64 5.53 -1.74
CA ILE A 165 15.86 4.95 -2.29
C ILE A 165 16.75 6.09 -2.76
N TYR A 166 17.93 6.20 -2.17
CA TYR A 166 18.93 7.19 -2.56
C TYR A 166 20.17 6.52 -3.12
N VAL A 167 20.46 6.80 -4.37
CA VAL A 167 21.67 6.31 -5.04
C VAL A 167 22.77 7.37 -4.93
N GLU A 168 23.82 7.04 -4.20
CA GLU A 168 24.97 7.93 -4.03
C GLU A 168 25.81 7.98 -5.30
N PRO A 169 26.43 9.12 -5.62
CA PRO A 169 27.45 9.21 -6.67
C PRO A 169 28.72 8.47 -6.27
N ASN A 170 29.46 8.01 -7.28
CA ASN A 170 30.77 7.37 -7.12
C ASN A 170 31.87 8.40 -6.93
#